data_833182f613851bc9a3b1a41024bcfde8
#
_entry.id   833182f613851bc9a3b1a41024bcfde8
#
_cell.length_a   1.000
_cell.length_b   1.000
_cell.length_c   1.000
_cell.angle_alpha   90.00
_cell.angle_beta   90.00
_cell.angle_gamma   90.00
#
_symmetry.space_group_name_H-M   'P 1'
#
loop_
_entity.id
_entity.type
_entity.pdbx_description
1 polymer ?
#
loop_
_entity_poly.entity_id
_entity_poly.type
_entity_poly.pdbx_seq_one_letter_code
_entity_poly.pdbx_strand_id
1 'polypeptide(L)'
;MPTILVTGANMAGTSTFLRQNVLLAILAQAGCYVPARKLRLGLADRIFSRVGASDDLSRGRSTFMVEMIETAAILNQATPNSIVILDEVGRGTSTWDGLAIAWAAVEHLHEVNKCRALFATHYHELTSLADTLKACTNAS
;
A
#
# COMPACT_ATOMS: atom_id res chain seq x y z
N MET A 1 12.63 7.46 2.46
CA MET A 1 11.56 7.51 1.44
C MET A 1 10.21 7.61 2.13
N PRO A 2 9.27 8.37 1.61
CA PRO A 2 8.01 8.62 2.31
C PRO A 2 7.06 7.42 2.23
N THR A 3 6.44 7.12 3.37
CA THR A 3 5.24 6.30 3.47
C THR A 3 4.05 7.23 3.61
N ILE A 4 3.04 7.09 2.80
CA ILE A 4 1.81 7.88 2.88
C ILE A 4 0.68 6.94 3.33
N LEU A 5 0.12 7.25 4.49
CA LEU A 5 -1.10 6.60 4.98
C LEU A 5 -2.31 7.33 4.41
N VAL A 6 -3.10 6.63 3.63
CA VAL A 6 -4.31 7.17 3.03
C VAL A 6 -5.51 6.67 3.83
N THR A 7 -6.21 7.59 4.46
CA THR A 7 -7.44 7.29 5.19
C THR A 7 -8.62 7.94 4.49
N GLY A 8 -9.70 7.22 4.37
CA GLY A 8 -10.93 7.73 3.75
C GLY A 8 -12.11 6.82 4.06
N ALA A 9 -13.31 7.34 3.86
CA ALA A 9 -14.51 6.53 3.98
C ALA A 9 -14.50 5.41 2.91
N ASN A 10 -14.99 4.23 3.28
CA ASN A 10 -15.28 3.18 2.32
C ASN A 10 -16.10 3.77 1.17
N MET A 11 -15.72 3.49 -0.08
CA MET A 11 -16.30 4.05 -1.31
C MET A 11 -15.86 5.49 -1.68
N ALA A 12 -14.94 6.13 -0.97
CA ALA A 12 -14.43 7.46 -1.30
C ALA A 12 -13.43 7.50 -2.47
N GLY A 13 -13.25 6.38 -3.20
CA GLY A 13 -12.35 6.33 -4.34
C GLY A 13 -10.89 6.03 -3.99
N THR A 14 -10.60 5.64 -2.75
CA THR A 14 -9.24 5.34 -2.27
C THR A 14 -8.54 4.29 -3.14
N SER A 15 -9.21 3.16 -3.40
CA SER A 15 -8.65 2.10 -4.26
C SER A 15 -8.40 2.59 -5.69
N THR A 16 -9.26 3.45 -6.22
CA THR A 16 -9.10 4.07 -7.53
C THR A 16 -7.88 4.99 -7.55
N PHE A 17 -7.71 5.80 -6.51
CA PHE A 17 -6.56 6.67 -6.35
C PHE A 17 -5.25 5.86 -6.28
N LEU A 18 -5.23 4.76 -5.53
CA LEU A 18 -4.06 3.89 -5.44
C LEU A 18 -3.71 3.27 -6.80
N ARG A 19 -4.71 2.73 -7.52
CA ARG A 19 -4.51 2.16 -8.86
C ARG A 19 -4.02 3.20 -9.85
N GLN A 20 -4.55 4.42 -9.81
CA GLN A 20 -4.10 5.53 -10.64
C GLN A 20 -2.61 5.81 -10.46
N ASN A 21 -2.12 5.83 -9.22
CA ASN A 21 -0.70 6.04 -8.94
C ASN A 21 0.19 4.95 -9.53
N VAL A 22 -0.23 3.67 -9.45
CA VAL A 22 0.48 2.55 -10.10
C VAL A 22 0.55 2.75 -11.60
N LEU A 23 -0.58 3.02 -12.24
CA LEU A 23 -0.64 3.18 -13.70
C LEU A 23 0.21 4.36 -14.17
N LEU A 24 0.17 5.48 -13.48
CA LEU A 24 1.00 6.64 -13.80
C LEU A 24 2.49 6.35 -13.68
N ALA A 25 2.90 5.60 -12.65
CA ALA A 25 4.29 5.19 -12.49
C ALA A 25 4.76 4.27 -13.62
N ILE A 26 3.93 3.30 -14.03
CA ILE A 26 4.22 2.39 -15.14
C ILE A 26 4.34 3.16 -16.45
N LEU A 27 3.35 4.00 -16.77
CA LEU A 27 3.34 4.81 -17.99
C LEU A 27 4.56 5.72 -18.08
N ALA A 28 4.89 6.40 -16.97
CA ALA A 28 6.04 7.30 -16.93
C ALA A 28 7.36 6.57 -17.16
N GLN A 29 7.55 5.40 -16.54
CA GLN A 29 8.77 4.60 -16.75
C GLN A 29 8.86 3.95 -18.13
N ALA A 30 7.72 3.70 -18.75
CA ALA A 30 7.65 3.22 -20.15
C ALA A 30 7.91 4.35 -21.17
N GLY A 31 8.09 5.60 -20.73
CA GLY A 31 8.28 6.73 -21.61
C GLY A 31 7.00 7.25 -22.26
N CYS A 32 5.84 6.88 -21.74
CA CYS A 32 4.55 7.32 -22.24
C CYS A 32 4.17 8.69 -21.66
N TYR A 33 3.30 9.41 -22.38
CA TYR A 33 2.66 10.61 -21.85
C TYR A 33 1.74 10.23 -20.66
N VAL A 34 1.76 11.09 -19.65
CA VAL A 34 0.88 10.96 -18.47
C VAL A 34 -0.06 12.16 -18.39
N PRO A 35 -1.27 12.03 -17.87
CA PRO A 35 -2.23 13.12 -17.71
C PRO A 35 -1.85 14.04 -16.54
N ALA A 36 -0.69 14.67 -16.63
CA ALA A 36 -0.17 15.59 -15.63
C ALA A 36 0.56 16.75 -16.30
N ARG A 37 0.46 17.94 -15.71
CA ARG A 37 1.24 19.10 -16.19
C ARG A 37 2.73 18.91 -15.99
N LYS A 38 3.11 18.22 -14.94
CA LYS A 38 4.49 17.90 -14.60
C LYS A 38 4.50 16.63 -13.75
N LEU A 39 5.36 15.70 -14.11
CA LEU A 39 5.63 14.51 -13.29
C LEU A 39 7.13 14.42 -13.05
N ARG A 40 7.52 14.23 -11.80
CA ARG A 40 8.88 13.89 -11.40
C ARG A 40 8.83 12.59 -10.61
N LEU A 41 9.35 11.52 -11.18
CA LEU A 41 9.36 10.20 -10.60
C LEU A 41 10.79 9.67 -10.54
N GLY A 42 11.22 9.21 -9.36
CA GLY A 42 12.43 8.42 -9.24
C GLY A 42 12.19 7.03 -9.83
N LEU A 43 13.18 6.48 -10.51
CA LEU A 43 13.08 5.14 -11.07
C LEU A 43 12.69 4.12 -10.00
N ALA A 44 11.79 3.24 -10.34
CA ALA A 44 11.40 2.11 -9.53
C ALA A 44 11.95 0.82 -10.14
N ASP A 45 12.56 -0.02 -9.31
CA ASP A 45 13.03 -1.35 -9.73
C ASP A 45 11.86 -2.33 -9.81
N ARG A 46 10.89 -2.19 -8.90
CA ARG A 46 9.68 -2.99 -8.84
C ARG A 46 8.50 -2.17 -8.36
N ILE A 47 7.32 -2.58 -8.81
CA ILE A 47 6.05 -2.05 -8.32
C ILE A 47 5.24 -3.22 -7.77
N PHE A 48 4.93 -3.15 -6.49
CA PHE A 48 4.06 -4.11 -5.83
C PHE A 48 2.71 -3.46 -5.57
N SER A 49 1.66 -4.12 -5.98
CA SER A 49 0.30 -3.63 -5.79
C SER A 49 -0.61 -4.74 -5.29
N ARG A 50 -1.21 -4.50 -4.14
CA ARG A 50 -2.30 -5.30 -3.62
C ARG A 50 -3.48 -4.39 -3.34
N VAL A 51 -4.39 -4.27 -4.31
CA VAL A 51 -5.55 -3.39 -4.27
C VAL A 51 -6.82 -4.19 -4.55
N GLY A 52 -7.73 -4.20 -3.58
CA GLY A 52 -8.99 -4.90 -3.63
C GLY A 52 -8.87 -6.39 -3.28
N ALA A 53 -9.80 -6.89 -2.47
CA ALA A 53 -9.99 -8.32 -2.28
C ALA A 53 -10.75 -8.84 -3.50
N SER A 54 -10.12 -9.65 -4.34
CA SER A 54 -10.90 -10.54 -5.19
C SER A 54 -11.42 -11.66 -4.29
N ASP A 55 -12.70 -11.64 -3.99
CA ASP A 55 -13.40 -12.75 -3.34
C ASP A 55 -13.43 -13.96 -4.30
N ASP A 56 -12.28 -14.52 -4.60
CA ASP A 56 -12.18 -15.75 -5.37
C ASP A 56 -12.36 -16.93 -4.43
N LEU A 57 -13.60 -17.06 -3.93
CA LEU A 57 -14.05 -18.20 -3.12
C LEU A 57 -13.91 -19.54 -3.86
N SER A 58 -13.68 -19.51 -5.17
CA SER A 58 -13.59 -20.70 -6.03
C SER A 58 -12.33 -21.54 -5.78
N ARG A 59 -11.30 -20.99 -5.15
CA ARG A 59 -10.02 -21.69 -4.90
C ARG A 59 -9.88 -22.31 -3.51
N GLY A 60 -10.91 -22.26 -2.66
CA GLY A 60 -10.91 -22.92 -1.36
C GLY A 60 -9.88 -22.40 -0.35
N ARG A 61 -9.22 -21.27 -0.64
CA ARG A 61 -8.33 -20.58 0.29
C ARG A 61 -9.07 -19.45 0.97
N SER A 62 -8.87 -19.30 2.28
CA SER A 62 -9.33 -18.13 3.01
C SER A 62 -8.76 -16.86 2.36
N THR A 63 -9.61 -15.88 2.08
CA THR A 63 -9.19 -14.55 1.56
C THR A 63 -8.12 -13.92 2.44
N PHE A 64 -8.20 -14.13 3.75
CA PHE A 64 -7.20 -13.68 4.71
C PHE A 64 -5.84 -14.37 4.53
N MET A 65 -5.83 -15.70 4.28
CA MET A 65 -4.58 -16.43 4.05
C MET A 65 -3.86 -15.92 2.78
N VAL A 66 -4.61 -15.71 1.70
CA VAL A 66 -4.06 -15.17 0.45
C VAL A 66 -3.50 -13.78 0.70
N GLU A 67 -4.23 -12.93 1.41
CA GLU A 67 -3.76 -11.60 1.81
C GLU A 67 -2.44 -11.65 2.57
N MET A 68 -2.32 -12.53 3.54
CA MET A 68 -1.09 -12.66 4.34
C MET A 68 0.09 -13.16 3.51
N ILE A 69 -0.11 -14.11 2.61
CA ILE A 69 0.93 -14.62 1.72
C ILE A 69 1.41 -13.51 0.78
N GLU A 70 0.50 -12.77 0.16
CA GLU A 70 0.84 -11.66 -0.75
C GLU A 70 1.54 -10.53 -0.02
N THR A 71 1.03 -10.13 1.15
CA THR A 71 1.65 -9.09 1.97
C THR A 71 3.05 -9.49 2.41
N ALA A 72 3.22 -10.73 2.90
CA ALA A 72 4.53 -11.24 3.29
C ALA A 72 5.52 -11.27 2.12
N ALA A 73 5.07 -11.67 0.93
CA ALA A 73 5.90 -11.66 -0.27
C ALA A 73 6.39 -10.24 -0.62
N ILE A 74 5.53 -9.24 -0.51
CA ILE A 74 5.89 -7.84 -0.73
C ILE A 74 6.92 -7.37 0.30
N LEU A 75 6.66 -7.60 1.59
CA LEU A 75 7.56 -7.19 2.67
C LEU A 75 8.96 -7.84 2.56
N ASN A 76 9.03 -9.08 2.06
CA ASN A 76 10.28 -9.79 1.86
C ASN A 76 11.07 -9.36 0.61
N GLN A 77 10.40 -8.80 -0.40
CA GLN A 77 11.01 -8.52 -1.71
C GLN A 77 11.20 -7.03 -2.00
N ALA A 78 10.46 -6.14 -1.35
CA ALA A 78 10.54 -4.72 -1.61
C ALA A 78 11.90 -4.15 -1.22
N THR A 79 12.49 -3.35 -2.12
CA THR A 79 13.76 -2.65 -1.95
C THR A 79 13.51 -1.16 -1.70
N PRO A 80 14.51 -0.39 -1.29
CA PRO A 80 14.37 1.07 -1.16
C PRO A 80 13.94 1.80 -2.44
N ASN A 81 14.17 1.18 -3.59
CA ASN A 81 13.76 1.73 -4.90
C ASN A 81 12.39 1.23 -5.37
N SER A 82 11.75 0.34 -4.63
CA SER A 82 10.42 -0.16 -4.96
C SER A 82 9.32 0.86 -4.68
N ILE A 83 8.20 0.70 -5.39
CA ILE A 83 6.93 1.34 -5.08
C ILE A 83 5.98 0.26 -4.57
N VAL A 84 5.40 0.47 -3.40
CA VAL A 84 4.48 -0.47 -2.77
C VAL A 84 3.13 0.19 -2.56
N ILE A 85 2.07 -0.47 -2.99
CA ILE A 85 0.70 -0.01 -2.81
C ILE A 85 -0.10 -1.13 -2.16
N LEU A 86 -0.59 -0.87 -0.95
CA LEU A 86 -1.39 -1.79 -0.16
C LEU A 86 -2.73 -1.15 0.22
N ASP A 87 -3.80 -1.91 0.05
CA ASP A 87 -5.15 -1.47 0.35
C ASP A 87 -5.81 -2.40 1.35
N GLU A 88 -6.26 -1.82 2.47
CA GLU A 88 -7.04 -2.47 3.52
C GLU A 88 -6.42 -3.78 4.08
N VAL A 89 -5.13 -3.80 4.35
CA VAL A 89 -4.46 -4.94 4.99
C VAL A 89 -5.06 -5.22 6.38
N GLY A 90 -5.36 -6.49 6.65
CA GLY A 90 -5.91 -6.94 7.93
C GLY A 90 -7.43 -6.98 8.00
N ARG A 91 -8.14 -6.71 6.90
CA ARG A 91 -9.61 -6.71 6.88
C ARG A 91 -10.24 -8.09 7.09
N GLY A 92 -9.54 -9.15 6.74
CA GLY A 92 -10.05 -10.54 6.77
C GLY A 92 -10.02 -11.22 8.13
N THR A 93 -9.68 -10.53 9.21
CA THR A 93 -9.59 -11.07 10.57
C THR A 93 -10.26 -10.17 11.59
N SER A 94 -10.12 -10.48 12.89
CA SER A 94 -10.65 -9.62 13.96
C SER A 94 -10.04 -8.22 13.89
N THR A 95 -10.77 -7.21 14.36
CA THR A 95 -10.33 -5.81 14.30
C THR A 95 -8.97 -5.59 14.97
N TRP A 96 -8.75 -6.20 16.12
CA TRP A 96 -7.48 -6.04 16.86
C TRP A 96 -6.32 -6.73 16.18
N ASP A 97 -6.52 -7.95 15.67
CA ASP A 97 -5.48 -8.69 14.93
C ASP A 97 -5.18 -7.98 13.60
N GLY A 98 -6.21 -7.52 12.91
CA GLY A 98 -6.07 -6.78 11.66
C GLY A 98 -5.30 -5.46 11.84
N LEU A 99 -5.61 -4.71 12.91
CA LEU A 99 -4.88 -3.50 13.27
C LEU A 99 -3.41 -3.80 13.57
N ALA A 100 -3.13 -4.84 14.35
CA ALA A 100 -1.76 -5.22 14.69
C ALA A 100 -0.94 -5.60 13.46
N ILE A 101 -1.53 -6.36 12.53
CA ILE A 101 -0.89 -6.75 11.26
C ILE A 101 -0.64 -5.52 10.40
N ALA A 102 -1.63 -4.65 10.22
CA ALA A 102 -1.49 -3.44 9.44
C ALA A 102 -0.41 -2.51 10.01
N TRP A 103 -0.39 -2.35 11.33
CA TRP A 103 0.64 -1.58 12.03
C TRP A 103 2.05 -2.12 11.76
N ALA A 104 2.26 -3.41 11.98
CA ALA A 104 3.54 -4.06 11.73
C ALA A 104 3.98 -3.97 10.26
N ALA A 105 3.04 -4.07 9.32
CA ALA A 105 3.33 -3.92 7.90
C ALA A 105 3.82 -2.51 7.56
N VAL A 106 3.18 -1.46 8.07
CA VAL A 106 3.59 -0.06 7.85
C VAL A 106 4.97 0.20 8.45
N GLU A 107 5.21 -0.24 9.68
CA GLU A 107 6.53 -0.11 10.31
C GLU A 107 7.62 -0.82 9.51
N HIS A 108 7.35 -2.03 9.04
CA HIS A 108 8.31 -2.80 8.24
C HIS A 108 8.62 -2.11 6.90
N LEU A 109 7.62 -1.62 6.20
CA LEU A 109 7.81 -0.86 4.96
C LEU A 109 8.66 0.39 5.18
N HIS A 110 8.45 1.09 6.30
CA HIS A 110 9.17 2.31 6.62
C HIS A 110 10.59 2.07 7.12
N GLU A 111 10.77 1.16 8.09
CA GLU A 111 12.04 0.97 8.81
C GLU A 111 12.98 -0.04 8.13
N VAL A 112 12.43 -1.09 7.53
CA VAL A 112 13.20 -2.19 6.93
C VAL A 112 13.32 -2.02 5.42
N ASN A 113 12.20 -2.01 4.70
CA ASN A 113 12.20 -1.88 3.24
C ASN A 113 12.64 -0.48 2.80
N LYS A 114 12.26 0.55 3.54
CA LYS A 114 12.55 1.96 3.24
C LYS A 114 12.08 2.40 1.84
N CYS A 115 11.05 1.74 1.35
CA CYS A 115 10.49 1.97 0.02
C CYS A 115 9.49 3.14 0.01
N ARG A 116 9.07 3.53 -1.18
CA ARG A 116 7.95 4.45 -1.36
C ARG A 116 6.66 3.64 -1.24
N ALA A 117 5.84 3.96 -0.25
CA ALA A 117 4.61 3.22 0.01
C ALA A 117 3.39 4.13 0.08
N LEU A 118 2.29 3.69 -0.54
CA LEU A 118 0.94 4.17 -0.32
C LEU A 118 0.18 3.06 0.38
N PHE A 119 -0.30 3.34 1.58
CA PHE A 119 -1.00 2.39 2.40
C PHE A 119 -2.39 2.92 2.75
N ALA A 120 -3.41 2.36 2.12
CA ALA A 120 -4.79 2.71 2.42
C ALA A 120 -5.32 1.85 3.56
N THR A 121 -6.01 2.46 4.49
CA THR A 121 -6.55 1.79 5.66
C THR A 121 -7.82 2.45 6.17
N HIS A 122 -8.68 1.64 6.78
CA HIS A 122 -9.81 2.10 7.59
C HIS A 122 -9.49 2.16 9.08
N TYR A 123 -8.29 1.73 9.49
CA TYR A 123 -7.83 1.84 10.88
C TYR A 123 -7.30 3.24 11.14
N HIS A 124 -8.13 4.10 11.73
CA HIS A 124 -7.74 5.47 12.06
C HIS A 124 -6.59 5.53 13.06
N GLU A 125 -6.43 4.50 13.88
CA GLU A 125 -5.33 4.39 14.85
C GLU A 125 -3.95 4.42 14.20
N LEU A 126 -3.84 3.94 12.95
CA LEU A 126 -2.58 3.98 12.19
C LEU A 126 -2.08 5.38 11.89
N THR A 127 -2.95 6.39 11.92
CA THR A 127 -2.56 7.79 11.69
C THR A 127 -1.55 8.29 12.72
N SER A 128 -1.53 7.71 13.91
CA SER A 128 -0.54 8.03 14.96
C SER A 128 0.89 7.63 14.57
N LEU A 129 1.07 6.73 13.61
CA LEU A 129 2.40 6.37 13.10
C LEU A 129 3.11 7.55 12.43
N ALA A 130 2.38 8.51 11.90
CA ALA A 130 2.97 9.73 11.33
C ALA A 130 3.69 10.59 12.40
N ASP A 131 3.33 10.44 13.68
CA ASP A 131 3.98 11.14 14.78
C ASP A 131 5.31 10.49 15.18
N THR A 132 5.48 9.20 14.93
CA THR A 132 6.64 8.41 15.34
C THR A 132 7.59 8.09 14.18
N LEU A 133 7.06 7.85 13.00
CA LEU A 133 7.83 7.51 11.80
C LEU A 133 8.14 8.79 11.00
N LYS A 134 9.40 9.20 10.98
CA LYS A 134 9.86 10.50 10.43
C LYS A 134 9.47 10.77 8.98
N ALA A 135 9.30 9.75 8.16
CA ALA A 135 8.95 9.87 6.75
C ALA A 135 7.54 9.32 6.46
N CYS A 136 6.69 9.24 7.47
CA CYS A 136 5.29 8.84 7.33
C CYS A 136 4.40 10.08 7.35
N THR A 137 3.43 10.14 6.44
CA THR A 137 2.49 11.28 6.32
C THR A 137 1.08 10.75 6.13
N ASN A 138 0.11 11.40 6.76
CA ASN A 138 -1.30 11.11 6.59
C ASN A 138 -1.87 11.93 5.42
N ALA A 139 -2.76 11.29 4.65
CA ALA A 139 -3.57 11.91 3.61
C ALA A 139 -5.03 11.43 3.70
N SER A 140 -5.98 12.29 3.41
CA SER A 140 -7.42 11.99 3.41
C SER A 140 -8.10 12.64 2.23
#